data_bfaa203c7cee56e00838afcedbe6ddbb
#
_entry.id   bfaa203c7cee56e00838afcedbe6ddbb
#
_cell.length_a   1.000
_cell.length_b   1.000
_cell.length_c   1.000
_cell.angle_alpha   90.00
_cell.angle_beta   90.00
_cell.angle_gamma   90.00
#
_symmetry.space_group_name_H-M   'P 1'
#
loop_
_entity.id
_entity.type
_entity.pdbx_description
1 polymer ?
#
loop_
_entity_poly.entity_id
_entity_poly.type
_entity_poly.pdbx_seq_one_letter_code
_entity_poly.pdbx_strand_id
1 'polypeptide(L)'
;MGAASKEPTKTQKGEQTKALILNAALEIFHERGYEETTMRAIAKRASVSLGNAYYYFGSKEHLIQAFYHRTHEQHLVALAAEPKQSSLKARLLAVIKLKMITLQPYHEFAGVLFKTAANPQSPLNPFGSSSDPVRSESIDVFKDLVASSSVRIPKDLRAELPYLLWLYHMGIVLFWIHDSSPKQRRTYRLIDTTVDLLDKLISLASNPLMRPVRKRALRLIEELREAANDFGGEESQA
;
A
#
# COMPACT_ATOMS: atom_id res chain seq x y z
N MET A 1 37.08 14.13 24.94
CA MET A 1 35.73 14.22 25.50
C MET A 1 34.90 13.13 24.85
N GLY A 2 34.68 12.02 25.58
CA GLY A 2 33.95 10.87 25.06
C GLY A 2 32.45 11.16 25.08
N ALA A 3 31.80 10.99 23.93
CA ALA A 3 30.36 11.00 23.84
C ALA A 3 29.84 9.72 24.51
N ALA A 4 29.22 9.85 25.66
CA ALA A 4 28.51 8.76 26.32
C ALA A 4 27.33 8.37 25.49
N SER A 5 27.38 7.19 24.84
CA SER A 5 26.25 6.58 24.16
C SER A 5 25.18 6.27 25.21
N LYS A 6 24.09 7.02 25.24
CA LYS A 6 22.92 6.74 26.07
C LYS A 6 22.43 5.33 25.82
N GLU A 7 22.38 4.47 26.81
CA GLU A 7 21.74 3.15 26.69
C GLU A 7 20.27 3.32 26.19
N PRO A 8 19.84 2.51 25.21
CA PRO A 8 18.49 2.60 24.68
C PRO A 8 17.45 2.33 25.77
N THR A 9 16.40 3.12 25.83
CA THR A 9 15.28 2.93 26.76
C THR A 9 14.57 1.58 26.50
N LYS A 10 13.81 1.07 27.48
CA LYS A 10 13.07 -0.20 27.36
C LYS A 10 12.17 -0.20 26.10
N THR A 11 11.56 0.92 25.76
CA THR A 11 10.73 1.11 24.56
C THR A 11 11.58 1.03 23.28
N GLN A 12 12.76 1.66 23.25
CA GLN A 12 13.66 1.60 22.10
C GLN A 12 14.19 0.19 21.84
N LYS A 13 14.54 -0.56 22.90
CA LYS A 13 14.94 -1.98 22.79
C LYS A 13 13.81 -2.83 22.22
N GLY A 14 12.55 -2.56 22.60
CA GLY A 14 11.38 -3.24 22.09
C GLY A 14 11.19 -3.00 20.57
N GLU A 15 11.24 -1.75 20.11
CA GLU A 15 11.14 -1.41 18.70
C GLU A 15 12.29 -1.98 17.86
N GLN A 16 13.51 -1.96 18.39
CA GLN A 16 14.65 -2.60 17.72
C GLN A 16 14.43 -4.11 17.55
N THR A 17 13.96 -4.80 18.60
CA THR A 17 13.67 -6.24 18.53
C THR A 17 12.56 -6.54 17.51
N LYS A 18 11.49 -5.74 17.52
CA LYS A 18 10.39 -5.84 16.55
C LYS A 18 10.90 -5.67 15.11
N ALA A 19 11.76 -4.69 14.87
CA ALA A 19 12.37 -4.45 13.57
C ALA A 19 13.28 -5.62 13.12
N LEU A 20 14.08 -6.20 14.04
CA LEU A 20 14.93 -7.36 13.75
C LEU A 20 14.11 -8.59 13.36
N ILE A 21 13.02 -8.88 14.08
CA ILE A 21 12.12 -10.00 13.77
C ILE A 21 11.47 -9.80 12.40
N LEU A 22 10.97 -8.59 12.12
CA LEU A 22 10.35 -8.27 10.84
C LEU A 22 11.34 -8.40 9.67
N ASN A 23 12.56 -7.89 9.81
CA ASN A 23 13.57 -8.01 8.76
C ASN A 23 13.95 -9.49 8.51
N ALA A 24 14.17 -10.26 9.57
CA ALA A 24 14.45 -11.70 9.46
C ALA A 24 13.29 -12.45 8.77
N ALA A 25 12.06 -12.07 9.05
CA ALA A 25 10.89 -12.65 8.38
C ALA A 25 10.88 -12.34 6.87
N LEU A 26 11.12 -11.10 6.48
CA LEU A 26 11.15 -10.70 5.07
C LEU A 26 12.26 -11.42 4.28
N GLU A 27 13.45 -11.58 4.89
CA GLU A 27 14.55 -12.36 4.31
C GLU A 27 14.13 -13.83 4.06
N ILE A 28 13.54 -14.49 5.06
CA ILE A 28 13.14 -15.90 4.92
C ILE A 28 11.95 -16.04 3.96
N PHE A 29 11.00 -15.12 3.97
CA PHE A 29 9.91 -15.12 3.00
C PHE A 29 10.43 -14.99 1.56
N HIS A 30 11.46 -14.18 1.34
CA HIS A 30 12.12 -14.06 0.05
C HIS A 30 12.85 -15.36 -0.35
N GLU A 31 13.59 -15.98 0.58
CA GLU A 31 14.39 -17.18 0.33
C GLU A 31 13.53 -18.44 0.06
N ARG A 32 12.43 -18.62 0.79
CA ARG A 32 11.67 -19.89 0.84
C ARG A 32 10.20 -19.75 0.50
N GLY A 33 9.70 -18.55 0.35
CA GLY A 33 8.28 -18.26 0.21
C GLY A 33 7.56 -18.16 1.56
N TYR A 34 6.33 -17.66 1.51
CA TYR A 34 5.51 -17.45 2.71
C TYR A 34 5.09 -18.78 3.36
N GLU A 35 4.65 -19.76 2.57
CA GLU A 35 4.10 -21.02 3.08
C GLU A 35 5.15 -21.85 3.87
N GLU A 36 6.36 -21.98 3.30
CA GLU A 36 7.44 -22.77 3.90
C GLU A 36 8.13 -22.08 5.10
N THR A 37 7.77 -20.83 5.38
CA THR A 37 8.35 -20.06 6.48
C THR A 37 7.62 -20.33 7.78
N THR A 38 8.37 -20.55 8.86
CA THR A 38 7.83 -20.79 10.20
C THR A 38 8.31 -19.71 11.18
N MET A 39 7.49 -19.41 12.21
CA MET A 39 7.88 -18.50 13.30
C MET A 39 9.16 -18.95 14.01
N ARG A 40 9.42 -20.26 14.09
CA ARG A 40 10.67 -20.80 14.65
C ARG A 40 11.89 -20.46 13.80
N ALA A 41 11.77 -20.53 12.47
CA ALA A 41 12.86 -20.14 11.56
C ALA A 41 13.14 -18.64 11.65
N ILE A 42 12.10 -17.82 11.73
CA ILE A 42 12.19 -16.36 11.90
C ILE A 42 12.88 -16.01 13.22
N ALA A 43 12.45 -16.61 14.35
CA ALA A 43 13.06 -16.37 15.66
C ALA A 43 14.56 -16.73 15.66
N LYS A 44 14.92 -17.88 15.06
CA LYS A 44 16.32 -18.29 14.91
C LYS A 44 17.14 -17.30 14.09
N ARG A 45 16.60 -16.83 12.96
CA ARG A 45 17.27 -15.83 12.09
C ARG A 45 17.44 -14.49 12.80
N ALA A 46 16.43 -14.05 13.54
CA ALA A 46 16.45 -12.81 14.33
C ALA A 46 17.28 -12.91 15.61
N SER A 47 17.83 -14.09 15.93
CA SER A 47 18.56 -14.34 17.18
C SER A 47 17.75 -14.05 18.44
N VAL A 48 16.45 -14.35 18.42
CA VAL A 48 15.55 -14.21 19.58
C VAL A 48 14.92 -15.55 19.95
N SER A 49 14.39 -15.64 21.17
CA SER A 49 13.61 -16.82 21.56
C SER A 49 12.29 -16.90 20.75
N LEU A 50 11.76 -18.11 20.57
CA LEU A 50 10.48 -18.32 19.91
C LEU A 50 9.34 -17.60 20.65
N GLY A 51 9.36 -17.63 22.00
CA GLY A 51 8.41 -16.91 22.83
C GLY A 51 8.48 -15.39 22.61
N ASN A 52 9.68 -14.85 22.43
CA ASN A 52 9.85 -13.42 22.13
C ASN A 52 9.34 -13.07 20.74
N ALA A 53 9.54 -13.92 19.74
CA ALA A 53 8.98 -13.71 18.42
C ALA A 53 7.43 -13.68 18.45
N TYR A 54 6.80 -14.60 19.17
CA TYR A 54 5.34 -14.63 19.35
C TYR A 54 4.81 -13.48 20.21
N TYR A 55 5.58 -12.96 21.13
CA TYR A 55 5.22 -11.77 21.92
C TYR A 55 5.06 -10.52 21.03
N TYR A 56 5.94 -10.34 20.04
CA TYR A 56 5.87 -9.19 19.13
C TYR A 56 4.93 -9.42 17.95
N PHE A 57 4.85 -10.64 17.43
CA PHE A 57 4.05 -10.99 16.25
C PHE A 57 3.38 -12.35 16.48
N GLY A 58 2.08 -12.31 16.76
CA GLY A 58 1.30 -13.51 17.07
C GLY A 58 1.25 -14.52 15.93
N SER A 59 1.53 -14.11 14.68
CA SER A 59 1.51 -15.00 13.51
C SER A 59 2.34 -14.41 12.34
N LYS A 60 2.49 -15.18 11.26
CA LYS A 60 3.13 -14.73 10.01
C LYS A 60 2.33 -13.59 9.35
N GLU A 61 1.01 -13.63 9.44
CA GLU A 61 0.10 -12.61 8.91
C GLU A 61 0.38 -11.25 9.58
N HIS A 62 0.57 -11.22 10.90
CA HIS A 62 0.93 -9.99 11.61
C HIS A 62 2.27 -9.41 11.15
N LEU A 63 3.22 -10.24 10.74
CA LEU A 63 4.48 -9.78 10.14
C LEU A 63 4.25 -9.09 8.79
N ILE A 64 3.37 -9.64 7.96
CA ILE A 64 3.04 -9.01 6.67
C ILE A 64 2.24 -7.72 6.88
N GLN A 65 1.30 -7.68 7.81
CA GLN A 65 0.59 -6.44 8.15
C GLN A 65 1.58 -5.36 8.68
N ALA A 66 2.55 -5.75 9.49
CA ALA A 66 3.61 -4.84 9.96
C ALA A 66 4.51 -4.38 8.80
N PHE A 67 4.77 -5.20 7.80
CA PHE A 67 5.47 -4.79 6.59
C PHE A 67 4.67 -3.76 5.78
N TYR A 68 3.36 -3.97 5.60
CA TYR A 68 2.50 -3.00 4.92
C TYR A 68 2.48 -1.66 5.66
N HIS A 69 2.30 -1.69 6.98
CA HIS A 69 2.34 -0.49 7.81
C HIS A 69 3.69 0.23 7.69
N ARG A 70 4.81 -0.47 7.84
CA ARG A 70 6.16 0.10 7.72
C ARG A 70 6.39 0.78 6.35
N THR A 71 6.00 0.13 5.27
CA THR A 71 6.16 0.71 3.92
C THR A 71 5.21 1.89 3.68
N HIS A 72 4.07 1.91 4.38
CA HIS A 72 3.15 3.05 4.36
C HIS A 72 3.75 4.23 5.12
N GLU A 73 4.26 4.05 6.34
CA GLU A 73 4.93 5.08 7.12
C GLU A 73 6.13 5.69 6.36
N GLN A 74 6.98 4.84 5.76
CA GLN A 74 8.10 5.29 4.94
C GLN A 74 7.63 6.15 3.76
N HIS A 75 6.52 5.79 3.13
CA HIS A 75 5.90 6.57 2.06
C HIS A 75 5.40 7.92 2.55
N LEU A 76 4.72 7.97 3.71
CA LEU A 76 4.27 9.23 4.31
C LEU A 76 5.42 10.17 4.65
N VAL A 77 6.52 9.64 5.20
CA VAL A 77 7.74 10.41 5.47
C VAL A 77 8.33 10.98 4.17
N ALA A 78 8.41 10.17 3.12
CA ALA A 78 8.89 10.63 1.82
C ALA A 78 8.00 11.71 1.21
N LEU A 79 6.67 11.55 1.30
CA LEU A 79 5.70 12.56 0.85
C LEU A 79 5.79 13.87 1.63
N ALA A 80 6.02 13.81 2.93
CA ALA A 80 6.17 15.01 3.77
C ALA A 80 7.44 15.81 3.43
N ALA A 81 8.47 15.15 2.91
CA ALA A 81 9.71 15.79 2.47
C ALA A 81 9.62 16.41 1.06
N GLU A 82 8.59 16.06 0.28
CA GLU A 82 8.40 16.60 -1.07
C GLU A 82 7.94 18.07 -1.06
N PRO A 83 8.44 18.90 -1.98
CA PRO A 83 7.93 20.24 -2.17
C PRO A 83 6.42 20.22 -2.48
N LYS A 84 5.67 21.14 -1.85
CA LYS A 84 4.23 21.24 -2.10
C LYS A 84 3.94 21.56 -3.57
N GLN A 85 3.34 20.62 -4.26
CA GLN A 85 2.90 20.78 -5.64
C GLN A 85 1.49 21.38 -5.69
N SER A 86 1.23 22.27 -6.64
CA SER A 86 -0.09 22.91 -6.79
C SER A 86 -1.05 22.13 -7.70
N SER A 87 -0.53 21.44 -8.72
CA SER A 87 -1.37 20.71 -9.67
C SER A 87 -1.70 19.29 -9.19
N LEU A 88 -2.93 18.84 -9.47
CA LEU A 88 -3.38 17.47 -9.18
C LEU A 88 -2.43 16.45 -9.82
N LYS A 89 -2.07 16.64 -11.08
CA LYS A 89 -1.15 15.80 -11.84
C LYS A 89 0.21 15.65 -11.15
N ALA A 90 0.85 16.74 -10.78
CA ALA A 90 2.17 16.72 -10.14
C ALA A 90 2.14 16.01 -8.79
N ARG A 91 1.08 16.24 -8.01
CA ARG A 91 0.88 15.55 -6.71
C ARG A 91 0.63 14.07 -6.87
N LEU A 92 -0.19 13.67 -7.84
CA LEU A 92 -0.46 12.26 -8.12
C LEU A 92 0.81 11.54 -8.60
N LEU A 93 1.61 12.18 -9.45
CA LEU A 93 2.93 11.66 -9.84
C LEU A 93 3.85 11.45 -8.65
N ALA A 94 3.93 12.43 -7.74
CA ALA A 94 4.75 12.34 -6.53
C ALA A 94 4.28 11.18 -5.63
N VAL A 95 2.98 11.10 -5.32
CA VAL A 95 2.41 10.03 -4.49
C VAL A 95 2.76 8.65 -5.05
N ILE A 96 2.54 8.41 -6.35
CA ILE A 96 2.73 7.08 -6.93
C ILE A 96 4.22 6.76 -7.10
N LYS A 97 5.04 7.70 -7.60
CA LYS A 97 6.48 7.47 -7.79
C LYS A 97 7.22 7.24 -6.48
N LEU A 98 6.91 8.02 -5.44
CA LEU A 98 7.51 7.82 -4.11
C LEU A 98 7.11 6.47 -3.50
N LYS A 99 5.87 6.02 -3.72
CA LYS A 99 5.48 4.67 -3.32
C LYS A 99 6.31 3.60 -4.01
N MET A 100 6.55 3.72 -5.32
CA MET A 100 7.42 2.78 -6.05
C MET A 100 8.86 2.81 -5.53
N ILE A 101 9.40 3.99 -5.25
CA ILE A 101 10.74 4.14 -4.65
C ILE A 101 10.80 3.47 -3.27
N THR A 102 9.80 3.67 -2.42
CA THR A 102 9.71 3.03 -1.10
C THR A 102 9.64 1.51 -1.19
N LEU A 103 8.92 0.98 -2.19
CA LEU A 103 8.77 -0.46 -2.42
C LEU A 103 9.97 -1.10 -3.14
N GLN A 104 10.83 -0.31 -3.79
CA GLN A 104 11.94 -0.79 -4.62
C GLN A 104 12.83 -1.86 -3.95
N PRO A 105 13.22 -1.73 -2.66
CA PRO A 105 14.03 -2.74 -1.99
C PRO A 105 13.34 -4.11 -1.84
N TYR A 106 12.02 -4.16 -2.04
CA TYR A 106 11.18 -5.33 -1.82
C TYR A 106 10.61 -5.93 -3.12
N HIS A 107 11.11 -5.51 -4.29
CA HIS A 107 10.53 -5.91 -5.58
C HIS A 107 10.43 -7.43 -5.75
N GLU A 108 11.51 -8.17 -5.48
CA GLU A 108 11.52 -9.64 -5.58
C GLU A 108 10.60 -10.29 -4.54
N PHE A 109 10.62 -9.79 -3.32
CA PHE A 109 9.71 -10.26 -2.26
C PHE A 109 8.24 -9.97 -2.58
N ALA A 110 7.92 -8.81 -3.18
CA ALA A 110 6.54 -8.45 -3.55
C ALA A 110 5.93 -9.46 -4.54
N GLY A 111 6.74 -10.00 -5.46
CA GLY A 111 6.31 -11.07 -6.37
C GLY A 111 5.96 -12.39 -5.65
N VAL A 112 6.75 -12.75 -4.64
CA VAL A 112 6.48 -13.92 -3.79
C VAL A 112 5.22 -13.71 -2.94
N LEU A 113 5.10 -12.55 -2.31
CA LEU A 113 3.95 -12.18 -1.49
C LEU A 113 2.65 -12.13 -2.29
N PHE A 114 2.71 -11.62 -3.53
CA PHE A 114 1.54 -11.49 -4.39
C PHE A 114 0.86 -12.82 -4.68
N LYS A 115 1.62 -13.93 -4.81
CA LYS A 115 1.04 -15.26 -5.02
C LYS A 115 0.06 -15.65 -3.90
N THR A 116 0.42 -15.35 -2.65
CA THR A 116 -0.46 -15.61 -1.49
C THR A 116 -1.54 -14.55 -1.36
N ALA A 117 -1.22 -13.28 -1.57
CA ALA A 117 -2.13 -12.15 -1.45
C ALA A 117 -3.22 -12.12 -2.55
N ALA A 118 -2.98 -12.74 -3.71
CA ALA A 118 -3.95 -12.83 -4.80
C ALA A 118 -5.12 -13.79 -4.51
N ASN A 119 -4.98 -14.69 -3.53
CA ASN A 119 -6.10 -15.53 -3.09
C ASN A 119 -7.12 -14.65 -2.33
N PRO A 120 -8.40 -14.59 -2.74
CA PRO A 120 -9.42 -13.81 -2.06
C PRO A 120 -9.58 -14.15 -0.57
N GLN A 121 -9.40 -15.40 -0.19
CA GLN A 121 -9.51 -15.89 1.20
C GLN A 121 -8.23 -15.68 2.02
N SER A 122 -7.17 -15.17 1.41
CA SER A 122 -5.92 -14.92 2.14
C SER A 122 -6.06 -13.74 3.09
N PRO A 123 -5.62 -13.86 4.35
CA PRO A 123 -5.54 -12.71 5.27
C PRO A 123 -4.57 -11.62 4.79
N LEU A 124 -3.78 -11.91 3.75
CA LEU A 124 -2.87 -10.96 3.11
C LEU A 124 -3.49 -10.23 1.91
N ASN A 125 -4.74 -10.58 1.54
CA ASN A 125 -5.43 -9.93 0.45
C ASN A 125 -5.60 -8.41 0.74
N PRO A 126 -5.10 -7.51 -0.12
CA PRO A 126 -5.22 -6.07 0.11
C PRO A 126 -6.66 -5.57 0.09
N PHE A 127 -7.60 -6.36 -0.45
CA PHE A 127 -9.04 -6.06 -0.48
C PHE A 127 -9.81 -6.72 0.67
N GLY A 128 -9.18 -7.63 1.43
CA GLY A 128 -9.78 -8.30 2.57
C GLY A 128 -9.90 -7.39 3.81
N SER A 129 -10.74 -7.80 4.78
CA SER A 129 -10.98 -7.05 6.02
C SER A 129 -9.73 -6.89 6.89
N SER A 130 -8.85 -7.88 6.90
CA SER A 130 -7.58 -7.82 7.65
C SER A 130 -6.65 -6.68 7.19
N SER A 131 -6.81 -6.21 5.94
CA SER A 131 -6.02 -5.11 5.37
C SER A 131 -6.74 -3.75 5.47
N ASP A 132 -7.94 -3.68 6.03
CA ASP A 132 -8.75 -2.46 6.14
C ASP A 132 -8.01 -1.27 6.77
N PRO A 133 -7.27 -1.40 7.87
CA PRO A 133 -6.60 -0.25 8.47
C PRO A 133 -5.59 0.38 7.49
N VAL A 134 -4.68 -0.42 6.93
CA VAL A 134 -3.65 0.08 6.00
C VAL A 134 -4.25 0.55 4.68
N ARG A 135 -5.32 -0.10 4.21
CA ARG A 135 -6.08 0.33 3.03
C ARG A 135 -6.71 1.69 3.25
N SER A 136 -7.37 1.91 4.39
CA SER A 136 -7.99 3.19 4.73
C SER A 136 -6.96 4.31 4.83
N GLU A 137 -5.85 4.09 5.51
CA GLU A 137 -4.73 5.04 5.58
C GLU A 137 -4.17 5.37 4.18
N SER A 138 -4.05 4.36 3.31
CA SER A 138 -3.59 4.56 1.93
C SER A 138 -4.59 5.36 1.09
N ILE A 139 -5.89 5.17 1.29
CA ILE A 139 -6.95 5.94 0.63
C ILE A 139 -6.94 7.39 1.14
N ASP A 140 -6.64 7.62 2.43
CA ASP A 140 -6.58 8.95 3.02
C ASP A 140 -5.49 9.83 2.37
N VAL A 141 -4.37 9.25 1.94
CA VAL A 141 -3.37 9.96 1.13
C VAL A 141 -4.01 10.57 -0.15
N PHE A 142 -4.87 9.81 -0.82
CA PHE A 142 -5.58 10.29 -2.01
C PHE A 142 -6.73 11.26 -1.67
N LYS A 143 -7.38 11.13 -0.50
CA LYS A 143 -8.35 12.13 -0.02
C LYS A 143 -7.69 13.49 0.17
N ASP A 144 -6.53 13.52 0.83
CA ASP A 144 -5.75 14.75 1.05
C ASP A 144 -5.26 15.35 -0.27
N LEU A 145 -4.84 14.48 -1.22
CA LEU A 145 -4.44 14.90 -2.55
C LEU A 145 -5.60 15.59 -3.28
N VAL A 146 -6.80 14.99 -3.26
CA VAL A 146 -8.00 15.53 -3.92
C VAL A 146 -8.50 16.78 -3.21
N ALA A 147 -8.52 16.80 -1.87
CA ALA A 147 -9.00 17.92 -1.06
C ALA A 147 -8.17 19.20 -1.27
N SER A 148 -6.85 19.05 -1.36
CA SER A 148 -5.89 20.14 -1.51
C SER A 148 -5.58 20.52 -2.97
N SER A 149 -6.28 19.88 -3.94
CA SER A 149 -6.15 20.21 -5.37
C SER A 149 -6.82 21.54 -5.70
N SER A 150 -6.17 22.35 -6.55
CA SER A 150 -6.76 23.57 -7.13
C SER A 150 -7.80 23.28 -8.23
N VAL A 151 -7.89 22.03 -8.71
CA VAL A 151 -8.86 21.63 -9.74
C VAL A 151 -10.27 21.59 -9.16
N ARG A 152 -11.22 22.21 -9.86
CA ARG A 152 -12.63 22.17 -9.47
C ARG A 152 -13.24 20.81 -9.82
N ILE A 153 -13.24 19.88 -8.85
CA ILE A 153 -13.81 18.54 -8.99
C ILE A 153 -15.26 18.55 -8.48
N PRO A 154 -16.26 18.08 -9.27
CA PRO A 154 -17.65 17.97 -8.81
C PRO A 154 -17.78 17.12 -7.54
N LYS A 155 -18.77 17.44 -6.69
CA LYS A 155 -18.93 16.78 -5.37
C LYS A 155 -19.10 15.27 -5.48
N ASP A 156 -19.87 14.81 -6.45
CA ASP A 156 -20.13 13.39 -6.71
C ASP A 156 -18.84 12.64 -7.10
N LEU A 157 -18.03 13.21 -7.99
CA LEU A 157 -16.75 12.63 -8.37
C LEU A 157 -15.71 12.73 -7.23
N ARG A 158 -15.71 13.83 -6.48
CA ARG A 158 -14.78 14.05 -5.37
C ARG A 158 -14.93 13.00 -4.25
N ALA A 159 -16.13 12.49 -4.04
CA ALA A 159 -16.39 11.46 -3.04
C ALA A 159 -15.73 10.12 -3.42
N GLU A 160 -15.82 9.72 -4.68
CA GLU A 160 -15.34 8.41 -5.16
C GLU A 160 -13.88 8.43 -5.64
N LEU A 161 -13.38 9.60 -6.04
CA LEU A 161 -12.06 9.72 -6.66
C LEU A 161 -10.90 9.20 -5.80
N PRO A 162 -10.84 9.38 -4.46
CA PRO A 162 -9.78 8.81 -3.64
C PRO A 162 -9.70 7.28 -3.75
N TYR A 163 -10.83 6.59 -3.69
CA TYR A 163 -10.88 5.14 -3.84
C TYR A 163 -10.46 4.69 -5.23
N LEU A 164 -10.91 5.37 -6.28
CA LEU A 164 -10.51 5.08 -7.67
C LEU A 164 -9.02 5.30 -7.90
N LEU A 165 -8.43 6.32 -7.31
CA LEU A 165 -6.99 6.58 -7.38
C LEU A 165 -6.19 5.52 -6.60
N TRP A 166 -6.73 5.04 -5.49
CA TRP A 166 -6.13 3.91 -4.77
C TRP A 166 -6.19 2.61 -5.60
N LEU A 167 -7.31 2.30 -6.26
CA LEU A 167 -7.42 1.16 -7.18
C LEU A 167 -6.42 1.28 -8.35
N TYR A 168 -6.32 2.48 -8.94
CA TYR A 168 -5.33 2.75 -9.97
C TYR A 168 -3.90 2.49 -9.44
N HIS A 169 -3.58 2.98 -8.24
CA HIS A 169 -2.30 2.73 -7.60
C HIS A 169 -2.05 1.23 -7.39
N MET A 170 -3.05 0.45 -6.97
CA MET A 170 -2.93 -1.00 -6.84
C MET A 170 -2.65 -1.66 -8.20
N GLY A 171 -3.25 -1.18 -9.28
CA GLY A 171 -2.94 -1.60 -10.65
C GLY A 171 -1.47 -1.31 -11.04
N ILE A 172 -0.94 -0.15 -10.65
CA ILE A 172 0.48 0.18 -10.85
C ILE A 172 1.38 -0.75 -10.05
N VAL A 173 1.06 -1.05 -8.79
CA VAL A 173 1.82 -2.00 -7.96
C VAL A 173 1.83 -3.39 -8.61
N LEU A 174 0.68 -3.85 -9.10
CA LEU A 174 0.57 -5.13 -9.79
C LEU A 174 1.46 -5.18 -11.06
N PHE A 175 1.43 -4.13 -11.88
CA PHE A 175 2.29 -4.03 -13.04
C PHE A 175 3.78 -4.00 -12.65
N TRP A 176 4.13 -3.24 -11.62
CA TRP A 176 5.48 -3.12 -11.10
C TRP A 176 6.06 -4.45 -10.62
N ILE A 177 5.26 -5.28 -9.93
CA ILE A 177 5.65 -6.62 -9.49
C ILE A 177 6.12 -7.50 -10.67
N HIS A 178 5.50 -7.33 -11.84
CA HIS A 178 5.79 -8.11 -13.04
C HIS A 178 6.78 -7.41 -14.00
N ASP A 179 7.23 -6.20 -13.67
CA ASP A 179 8.16 -5.45 -14.52
C ASP A 179 9.60 -5.90 -14.34
N SER A 180 10.08 -6.75 -15.24
CA SER A 180 11.46 -7.22 -15.30
C SER A 180 12.43 -6.26 -15.99
N SER A 181 11.98 -5.08 -16.41
CA SER A 181 12.88 -4.12 -17.07
C SER A 181 13.88 -3.49 -16.08
N PRO A 182 15.10 -3.13 -16.53
CA PRO A 182 16.09 -2.55 -15.64
C PRO A 182 15.54 -1.35 -14.84
N LYS A 183 15.61 -1.43 -13.50
CA LYS A 183 15.08 -0.43 -12.56
C LYS A 183 13.57 -0.15 -12.77
N GLN A 184 12.82 -1.15 -13.24
CA GLN A 184 11.37 -1.09 -13.51
C GLN A 184 10.98 0.14 -14.37
N ARG A 185 11.80 0.48 -15.38
CA ARG A 185 11.59 1.68 -16.22
C ARG A 185 10.27 1.69 -16.98
N ARG A 186 9.69 0.49 -17.27
CA ARG A 186 8.39 0.40 -17.94
C ARG A 186 7.27 0.88 -17.00
N THR A 187 7.37 0.56 -15.72
CA THR A 187 6.44 1.05 -14.69
C THR A 187 6.47 2.56 -14.58
N TYR A 188 7.65 3.18 -14.51
CA TYR A 188 7.75 4.64 -14.45
C TYR A 188 7.18 5.31 -15.71
N ARG A 189 7.43 4.73 -16.91
CA ARG A 189 6.82 5.21 -18.15
C ARG A 189 5.29 5.06 -18.13
N LEU A 190 4.78 3.93 -17.62
CA LEU A 190 3.35 3.71 -17.44
C LEU A 190 2.75 4.79 -16.53
N ILE A 191 3.36 5.05 -15.37
CA ILE A 191 2.92 6.09 -14.43
C ILE A 191 2.85 7.45 -15.14
N ASP A 192 3.93 7.87 -15.81
CA ASP A 192 3.97 9.18 -16.48
C ASP A 192 2.87 9.35 -17.53
N THR A 193 2.64 8.30 -18.34
CA THR A 193 1.63 8.32 -19.40
C THR A 193 0.20 8.27 -18.83
N THR A 194 -0.06 7.38 -17.89
CA THR A 194 -1.42 7.17 -17.38
C THR A 194 -1.86 8.26 -16.42
N VAL A 195 -0.96 8.86 -15.65
CA VAL A 195 -1.29 10.04 -14.83
C VAL A 195 -1.64 11.26 -15.70
N ASP A 196 -0.97 11.45 -16.84
CA ASP A 196 -1.36 12.49 -17.81
C ASP A 196 -2.77 12.26 -18.36
N LEU A 197 -3.10 11.00 -18.69
CA LEU A 197 -4.45 10.63 -19.14
C LEU A 197 -5.49 10.83 -18.03
N LEU A 198 -5.20 10.43 -16.80
CA LEU A 198 -6.10 10.60 -15.65
C LEU A 198 -6.41 12.08 -15.38
N ASP A 199 -5.39 12.94 -15.42
CA ASP A 199 -5.59 14.39 -15.25
C ASP A 199 -6.56 14.96 -16.30
N LYS A 200 -6.39 14.55 -17.57
CA LYS A 200 -7.30 14.93 -18.66
C LYS A 200 -8.69 14.37 -18.46
N LEU A 201 -8.81 13.10 -18.05
CA LEU A 201 -10.11 12.45 -17.80
C LEU A 201 -10.85 13.10 -16.63
N ILE A 202 -10.17 13.44 -15.55
CA ILE A 202 -10.75 14.14 -14.40
C ILE A 202 -11.24 15.54 -14.83
N SER A 203 -10.44 16.25 -15.61
CA SER A 203 -10.80 17.57 -16.16
C SER A 203 -12.04 17.46 -17.06
N LEU A 204 -12.07 16.48 -17.95
CA LEU A 204 -13.23 16.20 -18.83
C LEU A 204 -14.48 15.83 -18.03
N ALA A 205 -14.35 14.91 -17.08
CA ALA A 205 -15.44 14.46 -16.21
C ALA A 205 -15.99 15.60 -15.34
N SER A 206 -15.19 16.64 -15.10
CA SER A 206 -15.59 17.83 -14.35
C SER A 206 -16.43 18.80 -15.19
N ASN A 207 -16.46 18.64 -16.52
CA ASN A 207 -17.30 19.46 -17.41
C ASN A 207 -18.79 19.18 -17.13
N PRO A 208 -19.65 20.22 -17.01
CA PRO A 208 -21.08 20.06 -16.79
C PRO A 208 -21.78 19.18 -17.84
N LEU A 209 -21.35 19.24 -19.11
CA LEU A 209 -21.89 18.41 -20.19
C LEU A 209 -21.68 16.90 -19.98
N MET A 210 -20.65 16.53 -19.21
CA MET A 210 -20.35 15.13 -18.90
C MET A 210 -21.14 14.60 -17.70
N ARG A 211 -21.99 15.41 -17.06
CA ARG A 211 -22.76 15.04 -15.87
C ARG A 211 -23.57 13.75 -16.03
N PRO A 212 -24.30 13.49 -17.15
CA PRO A 212 -25.05 12.25 -17.32
C PRO A 212 -24.14 11.01 -17.38
N VAL A 213 -23.04 11.10 -18.15
CA VAL A 213 -22.06 10.00 -18.30
C VAL A 213 -21.37 9.73 -16.96
N ARG A 214 -20.91 10.78 -16.27
CA ARG A 214 -20.28 10.68 -14.95
C ARG A 214 -21.22 10.00 -13.94
N LYS A 215 -22.47 10.42 -13.83
CA LYS A 215 -23.44 9.81 -12.92
C LYS A 215 -23.66 8.33 -13.19
N ARG A 216 -23.71 7.94 -14.46
CA ARG A 216 -23.86 6.52 -14.83
C ARG A 216 -22.62 5.71 -14.45
N ALA A 217 -21.42 6.23 -14.69
CA ALA A 217 -20.17 5.59 -14.31
C ALA A 217 -20.03 5.43 -12.79
N LEU A 218 -20.34 6.49 -12.01
CA LEU A 218 -20.26 6.45 -10.56
C LEU A 218 -21.27 5.47 -9.96
N ARG A 219 -22.48 5.38 -10.49
CA ARG A 219 -23.49 4.38 -10.08
C ARG A 219 -22.98 2.95 -10.30
N LEU A 220 -22.41 2.66 -11.47
CA LEU A 220 -21.82 1.35 -11.74
C LEU A 220 -20.69 1.00 -10.73
N ILE A 221 -19.85 1.97 -10.39
CA ILE A 221 -18.77 1.78 -9.41
C ILE A 221 -19.35 1.46 -8.02
N GLU A 222 -20.41 2.15 -7.62
CA GLU A 222 -21.11 1.92 -6.35
C GLU A 222 -21.74 0.51 -6.31
N GLU A 223 -22.46 0.11 -7.35
CA GLU A 223 -23.04 -1.23 -7.50
C GLU A 223 -21.96 -2.34 -7.42
N LEU A 224 -20.83 -2.17 -8.11
CA LEU A 224 -19.72 -3.14 -8.05
C LEU A 224 -19.05 -3.21 -6.69
N ARG A 225 -18.97 -2.10 -5.97
CA ARG A 225 -18.40 -2.05 -4.61
C ARG A 225 -19.33 -2.72 -3.59
N GLU A 226 -20.64 -2.51 -3.69
CA GLU A 226 -21.64 -3.17 -2.86
C GLU A 226 -21.60 -4.69 -3.07
N ALA A 227 -21.64 -5.15 -4.34
CA ALA A 227 -21.52 -6.55 -4.66
C ALA A 227 -20.22 -7.20 -4.11
N ALA A 228 -19.10 -6.48 -4.14
CA ALA A 228 -17.84 -6.99 -3.59
C ALA A 228 -17.87 -7.14 -2.06
N ASN A 229 -18.61 -6.28 -1.35
CA ASN A 229 -18.78 -6.36 0.10
C ASN A 229 -19.72 -7.50 0.51
N ASP A 230 -20.75 -7.79 -0.27
CA ASP A 230 -21.70 -8.88 -0.02
C ASP A 230 -21.02 -10.26 -0.12
N PHE A 231 -20.11 -10.46 -1.07
CA PHE A 231 -19.29 -11.69 -1.15
C PHE A 231 -18.34 -11.88 0.04
N GLY A 232 -17.92 -10.80 0.73
CA GLY A 232 -17.07 -10.89 1.93
C GLY A 232 -17.84 -11.05 3.23
N GLY A 233 -19.13 -10.81 3.26
CA GLY A 233 -19.98 -10.81 4.47
C GLY A 233 -20.59 -12.17 4.82
N GLU A 234 -20.84 -13.04 3.84
CA GLU A 234 -21.48 -14.34 4.05
C GLU A 234 -20.56 -15.38 4.72
N GLU A 235 -19.23 -15.24 4.60
CA GLU A 235 -18.28 -16.20 5.19
C GLU A 235 -17.94 -15.95 6.67
N SER A 236 -18.42 -14.85 7.28
CA SER A 236 -18.13 -14.54 8.70
C SER A 236 -19.18 -15.11 9.67
N GLN A 237 -20.19 -15.86 9.18
CA GLN A 237 -21.28 -16.44 9.99
C GLN A 237 -21.36 -17.98 9.90
N ALA A 238 -20.42 -18.64 9.25
CA ALA A 238 -20.29 -20.11 9.21
C ALA A 238 -19.03 -20.60 10.00
#